data_040010ddf0084987b3b4e2534619e91a
#
_entry.id   040010ddf0084987b3b4e2534619e91a
#
_cell.length_a   1.000
_cell.length_b   1.000
_cell.length_c   1.000
_cell.angle_alpha   90.00
_cell.angle_beta   90.00
_cell.angle_gamma   90.00
#
_symmetry.space_group_name_H-M   'P 1'
#
loop_
_entity.id
_entity.type
_entity.pdbx_description
1 polymer ?
#
loop_
_entity_poly.entity_id
_entity_poly.type
_entity_poly.pdbx_seq_one_letter_code
_entity_poly.pdbx_strand_id
1 'polypeptide(L)'
;MADRTPTTATPPGRVLVVDDEQPLAQMVASYLIRAGFDTRQAHTGTQAVDETRRFSPDVVVLDLGLPELDGLEVCRRIRTFSDCYILMLTARGSEDDKISGLTLGADDYITKPFSIRELVTRVHAVLRRPRTSTTPPQVTTPLDRW
;
A
#
# COMPACT_ATOMS: atom_id res chain seq x y z
N MET A 1 0.92 -1.99 33.13
CA MET A 1 0.69 -2.27 32.58
C MET A 1 0.38 -2.55 31.86
N ALA A 2 0.42 -2.55 32.02
CA ALA A 2 0.17 -2.88 31.23
C ALA A 2 -0.13 -3.12 30.48
N ASP A 3 -0.02 -2.87 30.65
CA ASP A 3 -0.25 -3.16 29.87
C ASP A 3 -0.61 -3.42 29.17
N ARG A 4 -0.59 -3.11 29.56
CA ARG A 4 -0.95 -3.27 28.78
C ARG A 4 -1.42 -3.69 27.95
N THR A 5 -1.39 -3.58 28.06
CA THR A 5 -1.76 -3.93 27.19
C THR A 5 -2.02 -4.30 26.32
N PRO A 6 -2.15 -4.14 26.44
CA PRO A 6 -2.40 -4.43 25.48
C PRO A 6 -2.40 -4.78 24.73
N THR A 7 -1.97 -4.56 24.98
CA THR A 7 -1.91 -4.86 24.14
C THR A 7 -2.03 -5.70 23.58
N THR A 8 -1.86 -5.81 23.93
CA THR A 8 -1.95 -6.71 23.25
C THR A 8 -2.46 -6.69 22.35
N ALA A 9 -2.10 -6.42 22.73
CA ALA A 9 -2.88 -5.78 21.81
C ALA A 9 -2.51 -5.96 20.38
N THR A 10 -3.32 -5.36 19.54
CA THR A 10 -3.08 -5.38 18.12
C THR A 10 -1.91 -4.47 17.78
N PRO A 11 -0.89 -4.96 17.12
CA PRO A 11 0.20 -4.08 16.73
C PRO A 11 -0.29 -3.05 15.72
N PRO A 12 0.33 -1.88 15.65
CA PRO A 12 -0.03 -0.88 14.66
C PRO A 12 0.21 -1.43 13.26
N GLY A 13 -0.56 -0.97 12.32
CA GLY A 13 -0.35 -1.35 10.93
C GLY A 13 0.99 -0.83 10.44
N ARG A 14 1.61 -1.58 9.54
CA ARG A 14 2.87 -1.21 8.93
C ARG A 14 2.62 -0.73 7.52
N VAL A 15 3.15 0.44 7.19
CA VAL A 15 2.97 1.04 5.87
C VAL A 15 4.33 1.36 5.28
N LEU A 16 4.54 0.93 4.04
CA LEU A 16 5.74 1.29 3.29
C LEU A 16 5.33 2.33 2.24
N VAL A 17 5.99 3.49 2.26
CA VAL A 17 5.74 4.56 1.29
C VAL A 17 6.85 4.53 0.26
N VAL A 18 6.49 4.35 -1.01
CA VAL A 18 7.45 4.25 -2.11
C VAL A 18 7.25 5.41 -3.06
N ASP A 19 8.20 6.33 -3.11
CA ASP A 19 8.14 7.50 -3.96
C ASP A 19 9.55 8.05 -4.11
N ASP A 20 9.98 8.35 -5.34
CA ASP A 20 11.31 8.88 -5.58
C ASP A 20 11.42 10.36 -5.22
N GLU A 21 10.29 11.06 -5.10
CA GLU A 21 10.28 12.44 -4.61
C GLU A 21 10.35 12.41 -3.10
N GLN A 22 11.54 12.53 -2.57
CA GLN A 22 11.76 12.37 -1.14
C GLN A 22 10.94 13.33 -0.28
N PRO A 23 10.80 14.62 -0.61
CA PRO A 23 9.96 15.50 0.21
C PRO A 23 8.51 15.03 0.27
N LEU A 24 7.98 14.52 -0.83
CA LEU A 24 6.61 14.02 -0.86
C LEU A 24 6.50 12.74 -0.03
N ALA A 25 7.44 11.82 -0.21
CA ALA A 25 7.45 10.58 0.56
C ALA A 25 7.51 10.88 2.05
N GLN A 26 8.34 11.85 2.44
CA GLN A 26 8.52 12.21 3.84
C GLN A 26 7.25 12.83 4.39
N MET A 27 6.59 13.67 3.63
CA MET A 27 5.33 14.27 4.05
C MET A 27 4.27 13.20 4.28
N VAL A 28 4.11 12.30 3.32
CA VAL A 28 3.14 11.22 3.44
C VAL A 28 3.45 10.36 4.66
N ALA A 29 4.71 9.99 4.82
CA ALA A 29 5.12 9.17 5.96
C ALA A 29 4.84 9.87 7.28
N SER A 30 5.07 11.17 7.36
CA SER A 30 4.81 11.93 8.58
C SER A 30 3.34 11.86 8.99
N TYR A 31 2.45 12.02 8.02
CA TYR A 31 1.02 11.96 8.32
C TYR A 31 0.60 10.56 8.74
N LEU A 32 1.18 9.54 8.13
CA LEU A 32 0.87 8.16 8.50
C LEU A 32 1.37 7.83 9.89
N ILE A 33 2.57 8.31 10.23
CA ILE A 33 3.11 8.12 11.58
C ILE A 33 2.21 8.78 12.61
N ARG A 34 1.75 9.99 12.33
CA ARG A 34 0.86 10.70 13.26
C ARG A 34 -0.48 9.99 13.40
N ALA A 35 -0.88 9.26 12.36
CA ALA A 35 -2.12 8.50 12.40
C ALA A 35 -1.95 7.17 13.14
N GLY A 36 -0.74 6.86 13.61
CA GLY A 36 -0.50 5.68 14.44
C GLY A 36 0.11 4.50 13.71
N PHE A 37 0.55 4.68 12.47
CA PHE A 37 1.13 3.57 11.71
C PHE A 37 2.64 3.54 11.84
N ASP A 38 3.19 2.34 11.87
CA ASP A 38 4.63 2.13 11.78
C ASP A 38 5.00 2.27 10.30
N THR A 39 5.77 3.27 9.94
CA THR A 39 5.95 3.66 8.54
C THR A 39 7.41 3.70 8.15
N ARG A 40 7.72 3.15 6.98
CA ARG A 40 9.03 3.24 6.37
C ARG A 40 8.92 3.80 4.97
N GLN A 41 10.04 4.22 4.41
CA GLN A 41 10.10 4.80 3.08
C GLN A 41 11.07 4.05 2.21
N ALA A 42 10.78 4.01 0.91
CA ALA A 42 11.70 3.55 -0.11
C ALA A 42 11.60 4.53 -1.27
N HIS A 43 12.70 4.76 -1.96
CA HIS A 43 12.76 5.79 -2.98
C HIS A 43 13.07 5.25 -4.37
N THR A 44 13.30 3.97 -4.49
CA THR A 44 13.49 3.29 -5.78
C THR A 44 12.70 2.01 -5.79
N GLY A 45 12.48 1.47 -6.97
CA GLY A 45 11.74 0.22 -7.09
C GLY A 45 12.46 -0.95 -6.44
N THR A 46 13.78 -1.03 -6.64
CA THR A 46 14.57 -2.09 -6.04
C THR A 46 14.53 -2.02 -4.52
N GLN A 47 14.67 -0.82 -3.99
CA GLN A 47 14.59 -0.62 -2.55
C GLN A 47 13.21 -1.01 -2.02
N ALA A 48 12.16 -0.70 -2.78
CA ALA A 48 10.81 -1.04 -2.39
C ALA A 48 10.61 -2.54 -2.24
N VAL A 49 11.13 -3.32 -3.18
CA VAL A 49 11.02 -4.78 -3.12
C VAL A 49 11.76 -5.30 -1.90
N ASP A 50 12.99 -4.82 -1.69
CA ASP A 50 13.78 -5.25 -0.54
C ASP A 50 13.12 -4.89 0.79
N GLU A 51 12.62 -3.67 0.90
CA GLU A 51 11.98 -3.24 2.14
C GLU A 51 10.70 -4.00 2.40
N THR A 52 9.98 -4.35 1.35
CA THR A 52 8.77 -5.14 1.52
C THR A 52 9.09 -6.49 2.14
N ARG A 53 10.21 -7.10 1.72
CA ARG A 53 10.62 -8.36 2.31
C ARG A 53 11.02 -8.22 3.78
N ARG A 54 11.78 -7.16 4.10
CA ARG A 54 12.30 -6.98 5.46
C ARG A 54 11.25 -6.49 6.44
N PHE A 55 10.45 -5.54 6.01
CA PHE A 55 9.52 -4.85 6.88
C PHE A 55 8.20 -5.59 7.00
N SER A 56 7.85 -6.39 6.01
CA SER A 56 6.55 -7.09 5.95
C SER A 56 5.41 -6.11 6.18
N PRO A 57 5.28 -5.08 5.33
CA PRO A 57 4.22 -4.10 5.53
C PRO A 57 2.85 -4.70 5.28
N ASP A 58 1.85 -4.13 5.91
CA ASP A 58 0.46 -4.46 5.63
C ASP A 58 -0.04 -3.74 4.39
N VAL A 59 0.49 -2.54 4.16
CA VAL A 59 0.11 -1.71 3.02
C VAL A 59 1.37 -1.12 2.39
N VAL A 60 1.44 -1.16 1.07
CA VAL A 60 2.47 -0.45 0.31
C VAL A 60 1.78 0.65 -0.48
N VAL A 61 2.19 1.89 -0.24
CA VAL A 61 1.73 3.04 -1.01
C VAL A 61 2.79 3.24 -2.10
N LEU A 62 2.43 2.98 -3.35
CA LEU A 62 3.38 2.79 -4.43
C LEU A 62 3.17 3.80 -5.55
N ASP A 63 4.13 4.69 -5.74
CA ASP A 63 4.12 5.62 -6.87
C ASP A 63 4.52 4.86 -8.13
N LEU A 64 3.74 4.99 -9.19
CA LEU A 64 4.04 4.31 -10.43
C LEU A 64 5.12 5.00 -11.24
N GLY A 65 5.39 6.26 -10.98
CA GLY A 65 6.38 7.03 -11.74
C GLY A 65 7.81 6.88 -11.26
N LEU A 66 8.20 5.70 -10.80
CA LEU A 66 9.54 5.49 -10.29
C LEU A 66 10.56 5.36 -11.42
N PRO A 67 11.80 5.84 -11.19
CA PRO A 67 12.87 5.59 -12.13
C PRO A 67 13.35 4.16 -12.05
N GLU A 68 14.16 3.73 -13.00
CA GLU A 68 14.77 2.39 -13.02
C GLU A 68 13.74 1.29 -13.16
N LEU A 69 13.14 0.90 -12.06
CA LEU A 69 12.16 -0.18 -12.01
C LEU A 69 10.80 0.47 -11.73
N ASP A 70 9.92 0.49 -12.72
CA ASP A 70 8.67 1.20 -12.56
C ASP A 70 7.74 0.51 -11.57
N GLY A 71 6.71 1.26 -11.14
CA GLY A 71 5.82 0.79 -10.10
C GLY A 71 5.03 -0.45 -10.47
N LEU A 72 4.71 -0.63 -11.75
CA LEU A 72 3.99 -1.83 -12.18
C LEU A 72 4.84 -3.08 -11.98
N GLU A 73 6.13 -2.98 -12.31
CA GLU A 73 7.04 -4.10 -12.13
C GLU A 73 7.28 -4.36 -10.64
N VAL A 74 7.35 -3.29 -9.83
CA VAL A 74 7.47 -3.44 -8.37
C VAL A 74 6.28 -4.22 -7.84
N CYS A 75 5.08 -3.84 -8.28
CA CYS A 75 3.85 -4.52 -7.87
C CYS A 75 3.92 -6.02 -8.22
N ARG A 76 4.32 -6.31 -9.44
CA ARG A 76 4.42 -7.70 -9.88
C ARG A 76 5.40 -8.50 -9.01
N ARG A 77 6.55 -7.90 -8.71
CA ARG A 77 7.56 -8.58 -7.90
C ARG A 77 7.11 -8.80 -6.47
N ILE A 78 6.46 -7.80 -5.89
CA ILE A 78 5.95 -7.95 -4.53
C ILE A 78 4.94 -9.09 -4.46
N ARG A 79 4.09 -9.22 -5.48
CA ARG A 79 3.08 -10.27 -5.49
C ARG A 79 3.66 -11.68 -5.55
N THR A 80 4.92 -11.83 -5.91
CA THR A 80 5.53 -13.17 -5.91
C THR A 80 5.79 -13.68 -4.49
N PHE A 81 5.77 -12.82 -3.47
CA PHE A 81 6.06 -13.25 -2.11
C PHE A 81 5.17 -12.62 -1.04
N SER A 82 4.27 -11.73 -1.39
CA SER A 82 3.46 -11.04 -0.39
C SER A 82 2.07 -10.76 -0.93
N ASP A 83 1.09 -10.86 -0.05
CA ASP A 83 -0.28 -10.49 -0.39
C ASP A 83 -0.70 -9.20 0.32
N CYS A 84 0.27 -8.38 0.72
CA CYS A 84 -0.04 -7.08 1.33
C CYS A 84 -0.90 -6.24 0.40
N TYR A 85 -1.60 -5.27 0.98
CA TYR A 85 -2.36 -4.33 0.15
C TYR A 85 -1.40 -3.42 -0.59
N ILE A 86 -1.68 -3.19 -1.86
CA ILE A 86 -0.91 -2.24 -2.67
C ILE A 86 -1.85 -1.15 -3.14
N LEU A 87 -1.58 0.07 -2.68
CA LEU A 87 -2.31 1.26 -3.06
C LEU A 87 -1.42 2.05 -4.02
N MET A 88 -1.82 2.13 -5.29
CA MET A 88 -1.03 2.80 -6.31
C MET A 88 -1.33 4.28 -6.35
N LEU A 89 -0.29 5.08 -6.55
CA LEU A 89 -0.43 6.50 -6.85
C LEU A 89 -0.16 6.68 -8.34
N THR A 90 -1.14 7.17 -9.08
CA THR A 90 -1.04 7.27 -10.53
C THR A 90 -1.19 8.72 -10.98
N ALA A 91 -0.60 9.06 -12.13
CA ALA A 91 -0.81 10.36 -12.71
C ALA A 91 -2.25 10.48 -13.23
N ARG A 92 -2.74 11.70 -13.24
CA ARG A 92 -4.08 11.95 -13.79
C ARG A 92 -4.10 11.52 -15.26
N GLY A 93 -5.14 10.82 -15.64
CA GLY A 93 -5.30 10.39 -17.02
C GLY A 93 -4.61 9.08 -17.38
N SER A 94 -3.93 8.45 -16.42
CA SER A 94 -3.22 7.19 -16.68
C SER A 94 -4.18 6.02 -16.55
N GLU A 95 -5.16 5.96 -17.41
CA GLU A 95 -6.16 4.90 -17.34
C GLU A 95 -5.55 3.52 -17.58
N ASP A 96 -4.65 3.44 -18.56
CA ASP A 96 -3.98 2.18 -18.87
C ASP A 96 -3.14 1.69 -17.69
N ASP A 97 -2.47 2.60 -16.99
CA ASP A 97 -1.68 2.23 -15.83
C ASP A 97 -2.56 1.71 -14.71
N LYS A 98 -3.75 2.30 -14.51
CA LYS A 98 -4.67 1.82 -13.50
C LYS A 98 -5.11 0.39 -13.80
N ILE A 99 -5.49 0.14 -15.02
CA ILE A 99 -5.94 -1.19 -15.45
C ILE A 99 -4.79 -2.18 -15.31
N SER A 100 -3.60 -1.81 -15.77
CA SER A 100 -2.43 -2.69 -15.70
C SER A 100 -2.07 -3.01 -14.25
N GLY A 101 -2.11 -2.01 -13.38
CA GLY A 101 -1.78 -2.23 -11.98
C GLY A 101 -2.75 -3.16 -11.30
N LEU A 102 -4.03 -2.95 -11.51
CA LEU A 102 -5.04 -3.82 -10.93
C LEU A 102 -4.91 -5.25 -11.46
N THR A 103 -4.58 -5.38 -12.74
CA THR A 103 -4.35 -6.69 -13.35
C THR A 103 -3.15 -7.38 -12.74
N LEU A 104 -2.10 -6.63 -12.39
CA LEU A 104 -0.89 -7.18 -11.81
C LEU A 104 -1.00 -7.41 -10.30
N GLY A 105 -2.13 -7.04 -9.71
CA GLY A 105 -2.37 -7.39 -8.32
C GLY A 105 -2.45 -6.22 -7.35
N ALA A 106 -2.52 -4.99 -7.83
CA ALA A 106 -2.78 -3.87 -6.94
C ALA A 106 -4.23 -3.94 -6.44
N ASP A 107 -4.44 -3.44 -5.24
CA ASP A 107 -5.76 -3.49 -4.62
C ASP A 107 -6.58 -2.24 -4.83
N ASP A 108 -5.92 -1.11 -5.02
CA ASP A 108 -6.62 0.17 -5.16
C ASP A 108 -5.67 1.18 -5.78
N TYR A 109 -6.19 2.35 -6.13
CA TYR A 109 -5.36 3.42 -6.67
C TYR A 109 -5.93 4.78 -6.27
N ILE A 110 -5.04 5.77 -6.23
CA ILE A 110 -5.41 7.17 -6.03
C ILE A 110 -4.72 7.97 -7.13
N THR A 111 -5.45 8.86 -7.76
CA THR A 111 -4.93 9.69 -8.84
C THR A 111 -4.28 10.94 -8.26
N LYS A 112 -3.08 11.28 -8.75
CA LYS A 112 -2.42 12.53 -8.39
C LYS A 112 -3.03 13.70 -9.17
N PRO A 113 -3.10 14.86 -8.59
CA PRO A 113 -2.79 15.19 -7.20
C PRO A 113 -3.84 14.63 -6.26
N PHE A 114 -3.40 14.21 -5.08
CA PHE A 114 -4.32 13.61 -4.12
C PHE A 114 -4.29 14.39 -2.81
N SER A 115 -5.33 14.18 -2.01
CA SER A 115 -5.39 14.72 -0.67
C SER A 115 -4.69 13.76 0.29
N ILE A 116 -3.85 14.30 1.17
CA ILE A 116 -3.21 13.49 2.20
C ILE A 116 -4.28 12.85 3.08
N ARG A 117 -5.34 13.59 3.35
CA ARG A 117 -6.43 13.05 4.16
C ARG A 117 -7.09 11.85 3.48
N GLU A 118 -7.27 11.93 2.17
CA GLU A 118 -7.83 10.81 1.42
C GLU A 118 -6.92 9.58 1.52
N LEU A 119 -5.62 9.80 1.36
CA LEU A 119 -4.66 8.71 1.43
C LEU A 119 -4.71 8.03 2.80
N VAL A 120 -4.64 8.82 3.87
CA VAL A 120 -4.65 8.28 5.22
C VAL A 120 -5.96 7.54 5.49
N THR A 121 -7.07 8.10 5.02
CA THR A 121 -8.37 7.47 5.21
C THR A 121 -8.43 6.11 4.52
N ARG A 122 -7.88 6.02 3.31
CA ARG A 122 -7.87 4.73 2.60
C ARG A 122 -6.99 3.70 3.28
N VAL A 123 -5.85 4.13 3.81
CA VAL A 123 -4.98 3.22 4.55
C VAL A 123 -5.70 2.69 5.79
N HIS A 124 -6.37 3.57 6.53
CA HIS A 124 -7.16 3.16 7.68
C HIS A 124 -8.24 2.15 7.27
N ALA A 125 -8.94 2.44 6.18
CA ALA A 125 -10.04 1.58 5.74
C ALA A 125 -9.53 0.19 5.37
N VAL A 126 -8.39 0.13 4.69
CA VAL A 126 -7.79 -1.13 4.29
C VAL A 126 -7.40 -1.95 5.52
N LEU A 127 -6.78 -1.30 6.50
CA LEU A 127 -6.27 -2.00 7.68
C LEU A 127 -7.36 -2.42 8.65
N ARG A 128 -8.55 -1.85 8.53
CA ARG A 128 -9.67 -2.30 9.35
C ARG A 128 -10.27 -3.58 8.83
N ARG A 129 -10.09 -3.90 7.56
CA ARG A 129 -10.60 -5.14 7.00
C ARG A 129 -9.66 -6.27 7.35
N PRO A 130 -10.18 -7.41 7.80
CA PRO A 130 -9.30 -8.55 7.93
C PRO A 130 -8.78 -8.92 6.55
N ARG A 131 -7.49 -9.01 6.40
CA ARG A 131 -6.88 -9.54 5.18
C ARG A 131 -6.91 -11.04 5.31
N THR A 132 -8.08 -11.60 5.16
CA THR A 132 -8.19 -13.01 5.37
C THR A 132 -7.73 -13.71 4.17
N SER A 133 -7.03 -14.67 4.40
CA SER A 133 -6.64 -15.53 3.38
C SER A 133 -7.79 -16.37 2.95
N THR A 134 -8.82 -16.14 3.33
CA THR A 134 -9.84 -16.99 3.02
C THR A 134 -10.87 -16.56 2.14
N THR A 135 -11.05 -16.37 1.96
CA THR A 135 -11.90 -16.12 1.38
C THR A 135 -12.36 -15.90 0.40
N PRO A 136 -12.38 -16.40 0.53
CA PRO A 136 -12.78 -16.28 -0.34
C PRO A 136 -13.49 -16.09 -1.03
N PRO A 137 -13.72 -16.19 -0.98
CA PRO A 137 -14.32 -15.95 -1.66
C PRO A 137 -14.97 -15.57 -2.22
N GLN A 138 -15.09 -15.33 -1.94
CA GLN A 138 -15.74 -14.99 -2.45
C GLN A 138 -16.04 -14.61 -3.26
N VAL A 139 -16.00 -14.72 -3.10
CA VAL A 139 -16.29 -14.40 -3.87
C VAL A 139 -16.86 -14.28 -4.52
N THR A 140 -16.95 -14.23 -4.33
CA THR A 140 -17.47 -14.06 -4.97
C THR A 140 -18.16 -13.70 -5.51
N THR A 141 -18.24 -13.44 -5.42
CA THR A 141 -18.84 -13.04 -5.96
C THR A 141 -19.23 -12.62 -6.66
N PRO A 142 -19.37 -12.59 -6.81
CA PRO A 142 -19.74 -12.07 -7.53
C PRO A 142 -20.10 -11.81 -8.20
N LEU A 143 -19.95 -11.76 -7.93
CA LEU A 143 -20.25 -11.60 -8.62
C LEU A 143 -20.83 -11.64 -9.02
N ASP A 144 -20.83 -11.74 -8.59
CA ASP A 144 -21.42 -11.76 -8.97
C ASP A 144 -21.82 -11.33 -9.18
N ARG A 145 -21.73 -10.99 -9.00
CA ARG A 145 -22.16 -10.48 -9.24
C ARG A 145 -22.02 -9.71 -9.74
N TRP A 146 -21.92 -9.29 -9.77
CA TRP A 146 -21.91 -8.66 -10.23
C TRP A 146 -22.12 -8.20 -10.83
#